data_20f4496ec73b8f2cdd45a817956f86b4
#
_entry.id   20f4496ec73b8f2cdd45a817956f86b4
#
_cell.length_a   1.000
_cell.length_b   1.000
_cell.length_c   1.000
_cell.angle_alpha   90.00
_cell.angle_beta   90.00
_cell.angle_gamma   90.00
#
_symmetry.space_group_name_H-M   'P 1'
#
loop_
_entity.id
_entity.type
_entity.pdbx_description
1 polymer ?
#
loop_
_entity_poly.entity_id
_entity_poly.type
_entity_poly.pdbx_seq_one_letter_code
_entity_poly.pdbx_strand_id
1 'polypeptide(L)'
;MRIVIADDAVLLREGAARLLEDAGFEVVGQAGDADDLMRKVRAHKPDVAVIDVRMPPDNSDDGLRAALAIRQELPDVGILLLSQYVEDRYIGELLAGGTEGVGYLLKDRVGEVERFTEAVQRIGRGGSVLDPEVVAQMVGRREEPLSELTDREREVLALMAEGYSNRAIAETIFVSERAVERHVTSIFSKLELEATGQEHRRVLAVLRYLQA
;
A
#
# COMPACT_ATOMS: atom_id res chain seq x y z
N MET A 1 8.85 4.03 -26.65
CA MET A 1 8.79 4.30 -25.19
C MET A 1 9.77 3.35 -24.55
N ARG A 2 10.71 3.90 -23.78
CA ARG A 2 11.83 3.18 -23.14
C ARG A 2 11.46 2.80 -21.70
N ILE A 3 11.69 1.56 -21.33
CA ILE A 3 11.24 1.02 -20.03
C ILE A 3 12.40 0.36 -19.30
N VAL A 4 12.47 0.58 -17.98
CA VAL A 4 13.26 -0.22 -17.05
C VAL A 4 12.31 -1.03 -16.19
N ILE A 5 12.61 -2.31 -15.99
CA ILE A 5 11.81 -3.21 -15.15
C ILE A 5 12.67 -3.69 -13.98
N ALA A 6 12.10 -3.69 -12.79
CA ALA A 6 12.73 -4.20 -11.59
C ALA A 6 11.79 -5.16 -10.84
N ASP A 7 12.23 -6.38 -10.66
CA ASP A 7 11.54 -7.44 -9.90
C ASP A 7 12.59 -8.49 -9.51
N ASP A 8 12.58 -8.99 -8.29
CA ASP A 8 13.53 -10.03 -7.84
C ASP A 8 13.18 -11.41 -8.42
N ALA A 9 11.91 -11.64 -8.72
CA ALA A 9 11.44 -12.87 -9.36
C ALA A 9 11.82 -12.89 -10.86
N VAL A 10 12.90 -13.56 -11.19
CA VAL A 10 13.45 -13.64 -12.56
C VAL A 10 12.38 -13.97 -13.60
N LEU A 11 11.53 -14.97 -13.32
CA LEU A 11 10.51 -15.41 -14.27
C LEU A 11 9.47 -14.32 -14.55
N LEU A 12 9.03 -13.59 -13.53
CA LEU A 12 8.06 -12.50 -13.67
C LEU A 12 8.70 -11.32 -14.42
N ARG A 13 9.93 -10.97 -14.07
CA ARG A 13 10.68 -9.91 -14.74
C ARG A 13 10.87 -10.17 -16.23
N GLU A 14 11.36 -11.37 -16.58
CA GLU A 14 11.55 -11.78 -17.99
C GLU A 14 10.20 -11.84 -18.73
N GLY A 15 9.17 -12.38 -18.09
CA GLY A 15 7.82 -12.43 -18.65
C GLY A 15 7.25 -11.03 -18.94
N ALA A 16 7.33 -10.12 -17.97
CA ALA A 16 6.89 -8.74 -18.14
C ALA A 16 7.69 -8.00 -19.22
N ALA A 17 9.01 -8.20 -19.28
CA ALA A 17 9.85 -7.64 -20.32
C ALA A 17 9.40 -8.10 -21.71
N ARG A 18 9.20 -9.40 -21.88
CA ARG A 18 8.74 -9.97 -23.15
C ARG A 18 7.38 -9.44 -23.58
N LEU A 19 6.41 -9.35 -22.65
CA LEU A 19 5.08 -8.79 -22.93
C LEU A 19 5.16 -7.33 -23.41
N LEU A 20 6.03 -6.55 -22.80
CA LEU A 20 6.22 -5.14 -23.20
C LEU A 20 6.92 -5.03 -24.56
N GLU A 21 7.94 -5.85 -24.82
CA GLU A 21 8.62 -5.89 -26.13
C GLU A 21 7.68 -6.31 -27.25
N ASP A 22 6.86 -7.34 -27.04
CA ASP A 22 5.85 -7.82 -28.00
C ASP A 22 4.78 -6.73 -28.27
N ALA A 23 4.51 -5.85 -27.29
CA ALA A 23 3.64 -4.68 -27.44
C ALA A 23 4.33 -3.44 -28.06
N GLY A 24 5.60 -3.55 -28.46
CA GLY A 24 6.35 -2.50 -29.15
C GLY A 24 7.05 -1.50 -28.25
N PHE A 25 7.21 -1.79 -26.96
CA PHE A 25 8.04 -1.00 -26.04
C PHE A 25 9.50 -1.44 -26.13
N GLU A 26 10.43 -0.56 -25.75
CA GLU A 26 11.86 -0.86 -25.69
C GLU A 26 12.29 -1.06 -24.23
N VAL A 27 12.55 -2.31 -23.83
CA VAL A 27 13.07 -2.61 -22.49
C VAL A 27 14.58 -2.36 -22.48
N VAL A 28 15.00 -1.22 -21.93
CA VAL A 28 16.38 -0.75 -21.90
C VAL A 28 17.17 -1.24 -20.70
N GLY A 29 16.51 -1.86 -19.73
CA GLY A 29 17.17 -2.42 -18.56
C GLY A 29 16.24 -3.28 -17.70
N GLN A 30 16.83 -4.30 -17.08
CA GLN A 30 16.16 -5.19 -16.14
C GLN A 30 17.01 -5.26 -14.86
N ALA A 31 16.40 -5.09 -13.68
CA ALA A 31 17.04 -5.09 -12.38
C ALA A 31 16.43 -6.15 -11.45
N GLY A 32 17.24 -6.75 -10.60
CA GLY A 32 16.79 -7.71 -9.59
C GLY A 32 16.75 -7.15 -8.17
N ASP A 33 17.20 -5.90 -7.98
CA ASP A 33 17.25 -5.20 -6.70
C ASP A 33 17.15 -3.69 -6.88
N ALA A 34 16.96 -2.98 -5.77
CA ALA A 34 16.77 -1.54 -5.76
C ALA A 34 18.02 -0.75 -6.20
N ASP A 35 19.22 -1.22 -5.86
CA ASP A 35 20.48 -0.55 -6.22
C ASP A 35 20.74 -0.65 -7.72
N ASP A 36 20.53 -1.82 -8.31
CA ASP A 36 20.63 -2.04 -9.76
C ASP A 36 19.58 -1.24 -10.52
N LEU A 37 18.34 -1.17 -10.00
CA LEU A 37 17.28 -0.32 -10.54
C LEU A 37 17.73 1.13 -10.62
N MET A 38 18.18 1.72 -9.52
CA MET A 38 18.61 3.11 -9.46
C MET A 38 19.75 3.40 -10.44
N ARG A 39 20.72 2.49 -10.52
CA ARG A 39 21.86 2.59 -11.45
C ARG A 39 21.39 2.60 -12.92
N LYS A 40 20.45 1.72 -13.29
CA LYS A 40 19.90 1.60 -14.65
C LYS A 40 19.01 2.77 -15.03
N VAL A 41 18.15 3.22 -14.10
CA VAL A 41 17.28 4.38 -14.36
C VAL A 41 18.11 5.65 -14.57
N ARG A 42 19.15 5.88 -13.78
CA ARG A 42 20.07 7.01 -13.98
C ARG A 42 20.83 6.93 -15.32
N ALA A 43 21.27 5.75 -15.71
CA ALA A 43 22.03 5.53 -16.94
C ALA A 43 21.17 5.66 -18.19
N HIS A 44 19.98 5.08 -18.17
CA HIS A 44 19.12 4.97 -19.36
C HIS A 44 18.07 6.09 -19.46
N LYS A 45 17.70 6.73 -18.36
CA LYS A 45 16.62 7.74 -18.28
C LYS A 45 15.39 7.25 -19.04
N PRO A 46 14.73 6.17 -18.59
CA PRO A 46 13.59 5.60 -19.29
C PRO A 46 12.38 6.55 -19.22
N ASP A 47 11.39 6.31 -20.10
CA ASP A 47 10.10 6.98 -20.00
C ASP A 47 9.28 6.45 -18.80
N VAL A 48 9.41 5.14 -18.50
CA VAL A 48 8.71 4.50 -17.40
C VAL A 48 9.64 3.51 -16.68
N ALA A 49 9.59 3.48 -15.35
CA ALA A 49 10.14 2.43 -14.51
C ALA A 49 8.99 1.58 -13.94
N VAL A 50 9.00 0.28 -14.24
CA VAL A 50 8.08 -0.72 -13.67
C VAL A 50 8.81 -1.39 -12.54
N ILE A 51 8.29 -1.32 -11.31
CA ILE A 51 9.04 -1.61 -10.10
C ILE A 51 8.21 -2.49 -9.16
N ASP A 52 8.74 -3.66 -8.80
CA ASP A 52 8.21 -4.42 -7.67
C ASP A 52 8.44 -3.66 -6.36
N VAL A 53 7.41 -3.60 -5.53
CA VAL A 53 7.50 -2.96 -4.20
C VAL A 53 8.52 -3.68 -3.31
N ARG A 54 8.53 -5.01 -3.33
CA ARG A 54 9.37 -5.84 -2.46
C ARG A 54 10.53 -6.44 -3.22
N MET A 55 11.70 -5.89 -3.02
CA MET A 55 12.96 -6.37 -3.62
C MET A 55 14.08 -6.43 -2.58
N PRO A 56 15.18 -7.16 -2.85
CA PRO A 56 16.39 -7.05 -2.02
C PRO A 56 16.90 -5.60 -1.91
N PRO A 57 17.60 -5.25 -0.80
CA PRO A 57 18.19 -6.17 0.18
C PRO A 57 17.25 -6.65 1.30
N ASP A 58 16.26 -5.85 1.71
CA ASP A 58 15.45 -6.15 2.90
C ASP A 58 14.16 -6.93 2.56
N ASN A 59 13.78 -6.98 1.28
CA ASN A 59 12.52 -7.57 0.79
C ASN A 59 11.26 -7.00 1.49
N SER A 60 11.31 -5.73 1.87
CA SER A 60 10.21 -5.03 2.52
C SER A 60 9.58 -3.99 1.59
N ASP A 61 10.12 -2.78 1.59
CA ASP A 61 9.65 -1.63 0.79
C ASP A 61 10.77 -1.00 -0.06
N ASP A 62 11.82 -1.77 -0.38
CA ASP A 62 13.00 -1.28 -1.08
C ASP A 62 12.66 -0.72 -2.48
N GLY A 63 11.75 -1.38 -3.19
CA GLY A 63 11.28 -0.89 -4.47
C GLY A 63 10.47 0.40 -4.36
N LEU A 64 9.63 0.55 -3.33
CA LEU A 64 8.94 1.80 -3.07
C LEU A 64 9.92 2.93 -2.77
N ARG A 65 10.91 2.67 -1.89
CA ARG A 65 11.95 3.67 -1.57
C ARG A 65 12.72 4.10 -2.82
N ALA A 66 13.08 3.15 -3.68
CA ALA A 66 13.69 3.45 -4.97
C ALA A 66 12.77 4.28 -5.88
N ALA A 67 11.49 3.94 -5.96
CA ALA A 67 10.49 4.69 -6.73
C ALA A 67 10.37 6.15 -6.26
N LEU A 68 10.31 6.37 -4.93
CA LEU A 68 10.26 7.71 -4.34
C LEU A 68 11.55 8.50 -4.64
N ALA A 69 12.72 7.86 -4.57
CA ALA A 69 14.00 8.48 -4.93
C ALA A 69 14.04 8.84 -6.42
N ILE A 70 13.57 7.97 -7.32
CA ILE A 70 13.48 8.26 -8.75
C ILE A 70 12.59 9.48 -9.00
N ARG A 71 11.43 9.56 -8.37
CA ARG A 71 10.53 10.73 -8.52
C ARG A 71 11.17 12.05 -8.10
N GLN A 72 12.02 12.02 -7.08
CA GLN A 72 12.74 13.22 -6.61
C GLN A 72 13.90 13.60 -7.55
N GLU A 73 14.67 12.63 -8.02
CA GLU A 73 15.87 12.84 -8.82
C GLU A 73 15.55 13.04 -10.31
N LEU A 74 14.54 12.34 -10.83
CA LEU A 74 14.18 12.26 -12.25
C LEU A 74 12.66 12.37 -12.41
N PRO A 75 12.07 13.54 -12.19
CA PRO A 75 10.61 13.72 -12.13
C PRO A 75 9.88 13.42 -13.46
N ASP A 76 10.60 13.40 -14.57
CA ASP A 76 10.06 13.07 -15.90
C ASP A 76 9.88 11.55 -16.10
N VAL A 77 10.43 10.71 -15.23
CA VAL A 77 10.30 9.25 -15.30
C VAL A 77 8.99 8.82 -14.65
N GLY A 78 8.12 8.22 -15.44
CA GLY A 78 6.88 7.62 -14.93
C GLY A 78 7.17 6.40 -14.07
N ILE A 79 6.38 6.20 -13.00
CA ILE A 79 6.53 5.08 -12.07
C ILE A 79 5.29 4.20 -12.09
N LEU A 80 5.47 2.91 -12.37
CA LEU A 80 4.47 1.87 -12.15
C LEU A 80 4.93 0.91 -11.06
N LEU A 81 4.34 0.99 -9.88
CA LEU A 81 4.55 0.01 -8.83
C LEU A 81 3.72 -1.25 -9.10
N LEU A 82 4.36 -2.40 -8.94
CA LEU A 82 3.72 -3.71 -8.91
C LEU A 82 3.78 -4.27 -7.48
N SER A 83 2.67 -4.76 -6.97
CA SER A 83 2.60 -5.37 -5.64
C SER A 83 1.78 -6.63 -5.66
N GLN A 84 2.08 -7.56 -4.77
CA GLN A 84 1.28 -8.77 -4.58
C GLN A 84 -0.02 -8.49 -3.81
N TYR A 85 -0.02 -7.44 -2.98
CA TYR A 85 -1.15 -7.08 -2.11
C TYR A 85 -1.40 -5.58 -2.16
N VAL A 86 -2.61 -5.15 -1.81
CA VAL A 86 -2.91 -3.74 -1.61
C VAL A 86 -2.34 -3.30 -0.26
N GLU A 87 -1.37 -2.41 -0.27
CA GLU A 87 -0.75 -1.83 0.92
C GLU A 87 -0.89 -0.31 0.90
N ASP A 88 -1.84 0.19 1.69
CA ASP A 88 -2.25 1.61 1.66
C ASP A 88 -1.14 2.58 2.02
N ARG A 89 -0.24 2.19 2.93
CA ARG A 89 0.92 2.99 3.28
C ARG A 89 1.73 3.32 2.02
N TYR A 90 1.99 2.33 1.18
CA TYR A 90 2.78 2.51 -0.04
C TYR A 90 2.08 3.41 -1.05
N ILE A 91 0.76 3.26 -1.16
CA ILE A 91 -0.05 4.10 -2.05
C ILE A 91 -0.04 5.54 -1.56
N GLY A 92 -0.25 5.78 -0.26
CA GLY A 92 -0.22 7.10 0.36
C GLY A 92 1.13 7.80 0.14
N GLU A 93 2.24 7.14 0.37
CA GLU A 93 3.59 7.68 0.16
C GLU A 93 3.85 7.98 -1.33
N LEU A 94 3.44 7.07 -2.23
CA LEU A 94 3.60 7.25 -3.67
C LEU A 94 2.83 8.46 -4.20
N LEU A 95 1.60 8.68 -3.74
CA LEU A 95 0.72 9.75 -4.20
C LEU A 95 0.95 11.09 -3.49
N ALA A 96 1.67 11.12 -2.37
CA ALA A 96 1.96 12.37 -1.63
C ALA A 96 2.67 13.43 -2.47
N GLY A 97 3.47 13.02 -3.46
CA GLY A 97 4.17 13.90 -4.41
C GLY A 97 3.36 14.26 -5.66
N GLY A 98 2.05 13.98 -5.70
CA GLY A 98 1.19 14.15 -6.89
C GLY A 98 0.88 12.82 -7.58
N THR A 99 -0.11 12.85 -8.46
CA THR A 99 -0.60 11.64 -9.16
C THR A 99 -0.07 11.50 -10.59
N GLU A 100 0.55 12.55 -11.14
CA GLU A 100 1.02 12.56 -12.52
C GLU A 100 2.18 11.58 -12.74
N GLY A 101 2.09 10.79 -13.79
CA GLY A 101 3.11 9.79 -14.13
C GLY A 101 3.25 8.66 -13.11
N VAL A 102 2.20 8.35 -12.35
CA VAL A 102 2.26 7.37 -11.27
C VAL A 102 1.19 6.30 -11.41
N GLY A 103 1.57 5.05 -11.18
CA GLY A 103 0.65 3.93 -11.14
C GLY A 103 0.95 2.91 -10.06
N TYR A 104 -0.09 2.21 -9.66
CA TYR A 104 -0.04 1.08 -8.76
C TYR A 104 -0.95 -0.02 -9.28
N LEU A 105 -0.41 -1.19 -9.57
CA LEU A 105 -1.14 -2.38 -10.02
C LEU A 105 -0.79 -3.58 -9.15
N LEU A 106 -1.74 -4.49 -9.02
CA LEU A 106 -1.46 -5.81 -8.46
C LEU A 106 -0.71 -6.67 -9.49
N LYS A 107 0.25 -7.49 -9.03
CA LYS A 107 1.06 -8.37 -9.90
C LYS A 107 0.21 -9.31 -10.75
N ASP A 108 -0.95 -9.73 -10.26
CA ASP A 108 -1.90 -10.57 -11.02
C ASP A 108 -2.37 -9.88 -12.31
N ARG A 109 -2.36 -8.55 -12.38
CA ARG A 109 -2.75 -7.78 -13.56
C ARG A 109 -1.71 -7.81 -14.68
N VAL A 110 -0.45 -8.19 -14.39
CA VAL A 110 0.59 -8.34 -15.41
C VAL A 110 0.21 -9.43 -16.45
N GLY A 111 -0.53 -10.46 -16.02
CA GLY A 111 -1.08 -11.49 -16.91
C GLY A 111 -2.20 -10.99 -17.83
N GLU A 112 -2.85 -9.87 -17.51
CA GLU A 112 -3.82 -9.17 -18.36
C GLU A 112 -3.06 -8.22 -19.31
N VAL A 113 -2.46 -8.77 -20.39
CA VAL A 113 -1.47 -8.09 -21.24
C VAL A 113 -1.92 -6.71 -21.72
N GLU A 114 -3.14 -6.61 -22.22
CA GLU A 114 -3.71 -5.35 -22.72
C GLU A 114 -3.75 -4.30 -21.61
N ARG A 115 -4.24 -4.67 -20.45
CA ARG A 115 -4.37 -3.78 -19.29
C ARG A 115 -3.01 -3.32 -18.76
N PHE A 116 -2.05 -4.23 -18.69
CA PHE A 116 -0.69 -3.91 -18.26
C PHE A 116 0.01 -2.95 -19.22
N THR A 117 -0.07 -3.22 -20.53
CA THR A 117 0.54 -2.38 -21.56
C THR A 117 -0.11 -1.00 -21.66
N GLU A 118 -1.45 -0.91 -21.55
CA GLU A 118 -2.19 0.35 -21.47
C GLU A 118 -1.78 1.17 -20.25
N ALA A 119 -1.61 0.53 -19.09
CA ALA A 119 -1.15 1.18 -17.87
C ALA A 119 0.23 1.81 -18.07
N VAL A 120 1.19 1.06 -18.59
CA VAL A 120 2.54 1.56 -18.88
C VAL A 120 2.48 2.73 -19.86
N GLN A 121 1.69 2.61 -20.95
CA GLN A 121 1.54 3.67 -21.93
C GLN A 121 0.94 4.95 -21.34
N ARG A 122 -0.08 4.81 -20.48
CA ARG A 122 -0.76 5.94 -19.83
C ARG A 122 0.18 6.67 -18.88
N ILE A 123 0.97 5.94 -18.09
CA ILE A 123 1.95 6.50 -17.16
C ILE A 123 3.04 7.25 -17.92
N GLY A 124 3.59 6.67 -18.99
CA GLY A 124 4.62 7.33 -19.81
C GLY A 124 4.14 8.58 -20.55
N ARG A 125 2.83 8.84 -20.56
CA ARG A 125 2.21 10.09 -21.04
C ARG A 125 1.86 11.08 -19.92
N GLY A 126 2.32 10.82 -18.70
CA GLY A 126 2.01 11.62 -17.52
C GLY A 126 0.66 11.33 -16.86
N GLY A 127 -0.10 10.34 -17.34
CA GLY A 127 -1.35 9.93 -16.71
C GLY A 127 -1.12 9.11 -15.45
N SER A 128 -2.20 8.81 -14.72
CA SER A 128 -2.16 7.95 -13.53
C SER A 128 -2.99 6.68 -13.71
N VAL A 129 -2.56 5.60 -13.05
CA VAL A 129 -3.24 4.31 -13.06
C VAL A 129 -3.27 3.73 -11.65
N LEU A 130 -4.45 3.45 -11.13
CA LEU A 130 -4.62 2.72 -9.87
C LEU A 130 -5.45 1.46 -10.11
N ASP A 131 -5.05 0.36 -9.52
CA ASP A 131 -5.84 -0.87 -9.56
C ASP A 131 -7.22 -0.61 -8.94
N PRO A 132 -8.32 -1.11 -9.51
CA PRO A 132 -9.66 -0.94 -8.94
C PRO A 132 -9.79 -1.42 -7.50
N GLU A 133 -9.05 -2.47 -7.10
CA GLU A 133 -9.05 -2.96 -5.72
C GLU A 133 -8.38 -1.93 -4.78
N VAL A 134 -7.31 -1.28 -5.25
CA VAL A 134 -6.67 -0.17 -4.55
C VAL A 134 -7.64 0.99 -4.36
N VAL A 135 -8.34 1.38 -5.44
CA VAL A 135 -9.34 2.47 -5.37
C VAL A 135 -10.48 2.11 -4.42
N ALA A 136 -10.99 0.87 -4.50
CA ALA A 136 -12.06 0.40 -3.61
C ALA A 136 -11.64 0.46 -2.13
N GLN A 137 -10.41 0.06 -1.81
CA GLN A 137 -9.87 0.12 -0.46
C GLN A 137 -9.67 1.57 0.00
N MET A 138 -9.14 2.46 -0.84
CA MET A 138 -8.98 3.89 -0.52
C MET A 138 -10.34 4.59 -0.32
N VAL A 139 -11.35 4.26 -1.10
CA VAL A 139 -12.71 4.82 -0.97
C VAL A 139 -13.42 4.23 0.25
N GLY A 140 -13.27 2.92 0.50
CA GLY A 140 -13.82 2.26 1.68
C GLY A 140 -13.22 2.78 2.99
N ARG A 141 -11.98 3.30 2.96
CA ARG A 141 -11.31 3.95 4.10
C ARG A 141 -11.73 5.40 4.36
N ARG A 142 -12.57 6.01 3.55
CA ARG A 142 -13.15 7.33 3.89
C ARG A 142 -14.04 7.30 5.12
N GLU A 143 -14.37 6.12 5.61
CA GLU A 143 -14.82 5.90 6.98
C GLU A 143 -13.65 5.25 7.75
N GLU A 144 -12.72 6.07 8.27
CA GLU A 144 -11.79 5.59 9.30
C GLU A 144 -12.66 4.99 10.43
N PRO A 145 -12.59 3.68 10.72
CA PRO A 145 -13.43 3.10 11.77
C PRO A 145 -13.25 3.82 13.11
N LEU A 146 -12.07 4.45 13.30
CA LEU A 146 -11.77 5.25 14.49
C LEU A 146 -12.39 6.66 14.44
N SER A 147 -12.79 7.19 13.27
CA SER A 147 -13.43 8.50 13.18
C SER A 147 -14.86 8.50 13.77
N GLU A 148 -15.52 7.35 13.76
CA GLU A 148 -16.83 7.17 14.39
C GLU A 148 -16.78 7.06 15.92
N LEU A 149 -15.59 6.83 16.50
CA LEU A 149 -15.42 6.77 17.93
C LEU A 149 -15.51 8.15 18.55
N THR A 150 -16.32 8.27 19.60
CA THR A 150 -16.31 9.46 20.46
C THR A 150 -14.96 9.58 21.18
N ASP A 151 -14.62 10.77 21.68
CA ASP A 151 -13.38 10.99 22.46
C ASP A 151 -13.26 10.00 23.63
N ARG A 152 -14.39 9.69 24.26
CA ARG A 152 -14.42 8.75 25.38
C ARG A 152 -14.17 7.30 24.94
N GLU A 153 -14.67 6.89 23.80
CA GLU A 153 -14.41 5.57 23.23
C GLU A 153 -12.96 5.43 22.75
N ARG A 154 -12.38 6.49 22.21
CA ARG A 154 -10.94 6.52 21.88
C ARG A 154 -10.06 6.39 23.12
N GLU A 155 -10.38 7.10 24.19
CA GLU A 155 -9.66 7.00 25.46
C GLU A 155 -9.74 5.57 26.03
N VAL A 156 -10.91 4.95 26.01
CA VAL A 156 -11.08 3.55 26.42
C VAL A 156 -10.27 2.60 25.53
N LEU A 157 -10.28 2.80 24.22
CA LEU A 157 -9.55 1.97 23.27
C LEU A 157 -8.03 2.11 23.41
N ALA A 158 -7.54 3.32 23.67
CA ALA A 158 -6.12 3.58 23.96
C ALA A 158 -5.66 2.81 25.20
N LEU A 159 -6.40 2.88 26.30
CA LEU A 159 -6.10 2.12 27.53
C LEU A 159 -6.21 0.60 27.31
N MET A 160 -7.13 0.14 26.45
CA MET A 160 -7.17 -1.27 26.03
C MET A 160 -5.89 -1.66 25.29
N ALA A 161 -5.34 -0.80 24.45
CA ALA A 161 -4.11 -1.04 23.69
C ALA A 161 -2.88 -1.08 24.61
N GLU A 162 -2.89 -0.34 25.71
CA GLU A 162 -1.88 -0.40 26.77
C GLU A 162 -2.00 -1.66 27.67
N GLY A 163 -3.03 -2.50 27.44
CA GLY A 163 -3.22 -3.76 28.15
C GLY A 163 -4.07 -3.68 29.41
N TYR A 164 -4.70 -2.54 29.71
CA TYR A 164 -5.54 -2.38 30.91
C TYR A 164 -6.80 -3.27 30.84
N SER A 165 -7.20 -3.86 31.99
CA SER A 165 -8.50 -4.52 32.15
C SER A 165 -9.63 -3.48 32.25
N ASN A 166 -10.90 -3.89 32.02
CA ASN A 166 -12.05 -2.98 32.16
C ASN A 166 -12.12 -2.33 33.55
N ARG A 167 -11.77 -3.06 34.59
CA ARG A 167 -11.69 -2.53 35.96
C ARG A 167 -10.61 -1.47 36.09
N ALA A 168 -9.39 -1.71 35.59
CA ALA A 168 -8.31 -0.75 35.66
C ALA A 168 -8.62 0.51 34.79
N ILE A 169 -9.25 0.33 33.63
CA ILE A 169 -9.77 1.44 32.82
C ILE A 169 -10.78 2.26 33.62
N ALA A 170 -11.76 1.61 34.26
CA ALA A 170 -12.79 2.28 35.05
C ALA A 170 -12.19 3.13 36.18
N GLU A 171 -11.19 2.60 36.87
CA GLU A 171 -10.43 3.32 37.91
C GLU A 171 -9.66 4.53 37.33
N THR A 172 -9.01 4.35 36.16
CA THR A 172 -8.19 5.38 35.49
C THR A 172 -9.03 6.57 35.00
N ILE A 173 -10.21 6.29 34.41
CA ILE A 173 -11.05 7.34 33.83
C ILE A 173 -12.23 7.75 34.71
N PHE A 174 -12.24 7.30 35.99
CA PHE A 174 -13.21 7.67 37.03
C PHE A 174 -14.67 7.35 36.66
N VAL A 175 -14.95 6.14 36.15
CA VAL A 175 -16.30 5.66 35.83
C VAL A 175 -16.54 4.28 36.45
N SER A 176 -17.77 3.76 36.32
CA SER A 176 -18.05 2.37 36.70
C SER A 176 -17.54 1.38 35.65
N GLU A 177 -17.14 0.18 36.07
CA GLU A 177 -16.74 -0.90 35.18
C GLU A 177 -17.84 -1.21 34.12
N ARG A 178 -19.11 -1.15 34.54
CA ARG A 178 -20.27 -1.32 33.65
C ARG A 178 -20.36 -0.22 32.57
N ALA A 179 -19.86 1.00 32.86
CA ALA A 179 -19.78 2.06 31.85
C ALA A 179 -18.68 1.74 30.81
N VAL A 180 -17.54 1.23 31.26
CA VAL A 180 -16.46 0.77 30.36
C VAL A 180 -16.93 -0.38 29.47
N GLU A 181 -17.66 -1.36 30.02
CA GLU A 181 -18.24 -2.46 29.22
C GLU A 181 -19.16 -1.95 28.10
N ARG A 182 -19.97 -0.93 28.38
CA ARG A 182 -20.82 -0.29 27.35
C ARG A 182 -19.98 0.39 26.27
N HIS A 183 -18.93 1.11 26.65
CA HIS A 183 -18.02 1.71 25.68
C HIS A 183 -17.32 0.65 24.83
N VAL A 184 -16.82 -0.43 25.43
CA VAL A 184 -16.20 -1.55 24.72
C VAL A 184 -17.17 -2.20 23.73
N THR A 185 -18.43 -2.40 24.12
CA THR A 185 -19.46 -2.93 23.23
C THR A 185 -19.74 -1.99 22.06
N SER A 186 -19.84 -0.69 22.32
CA SER A 186 -20.03 0.33 21.30
C SER A 186 -18.83 0.40 20.35
N ILE A 187 -17.60 0.35 20.87
CA ILE A 187 -16.38 0.29 20.07
C ILE A 187 -16.41 -0.92 19.14
N PHE A 188 -16.74 -2.11 19.64
CA PHE A 188 -16.82 -3.32 18.80
C PHE A 188 -17.87 -3.19 17.69
N SER A 189 -19.02 -2.57 17.99
CA SER A 189 -20.06 -2.32 16.98
C SER A 189 -19.59 -1.34 15.91
N LYS A 190 -18.99 -0.21 16.30
CA LYS A 190 -18.48 0.82 15.40
C LYS A 190 -17.28 0.35 14.57
N LEU A 191 -16.49 -0.55 15.12
CA LEU A 191 -15.39 -1.20 14.41
C LEU A 191 -15.84 -2.45 13.63
N GLU A 192 -17.14 -2.71 13.53
CA GLU A 192 -17.71 -3.88 12.81
C GLU A 192 -17.10 -5.23 13.23
N LEU A 193 -16.79 -5.38 14.52
CA LEU A 193 -16.22 -6.61 15.07
C LEU A 193 -17.32 -7.58 15.51
N GLU A 194 -17.77 -8.44 14.60
CA GLU A 194 -18.79 -9.44 14.89
C GLU A 194 -18.29 -10.53 15.85
N ALA A 195 -19.23 -11.13 16.59
CA ALA A 195 -18.93 -12.22 17.52
C ALA A 195 -18.93 -13.58 16.76
N THR A 196 -17.86 -13.87 16.04
CA THR A 196 -17.72 -15.13 15.26
C THR A 196 -17.36 -16.36 16.11
N GLY A 197 -17.12 -16.18 17.42
CA GLY A 197 -16.78 -17.27 18.34
C GLY A 197 -15.35 -17.81 18.24
N GLN A 198 -14.60 -17.46 17.20
CA GLN A 198 -13.21 -17.91 17.00
C GLN A 198 -12.17 -16.81 17.25
N GLU A 199 -12.58 -15.53 17.30
CA GLU A 199 -11.69 -14.40 17.39
C GLU A 199 -11.91 -13.58 18.66
N HIS A 200 -10.82 -13.13 19.28
CA HIS A 200 -10.89 -12.24 20.44
C HIS A 200 -11.09 -10.78 19.97
N ARG A 201 -12.34 -10.31 19.91
CA ARG A 201 -12.71 -8.94 19.49
C ARG A 201 -11.87 -7.84 20.15
N ARG A 202 -11.49 -8.01 21.42
CA ARG A 202 -10.62 -7.08 22.12
C ARG A 202 -9.24 -6.96 21.46
N VAL A 203 -8.66 -8.08 21.03
CA VAL A 203 -7.37 -8.09 20.32
C VAL A 203 -7.52 -7.43 18.96
N LEU A 204 -8.58 -7.73 18.22
CA LEU A 204 -8.84 -7.12 16.92
C LEU A 204 -9.05 -5.61 17.02
N ALA A 205 -9.78 -5.13 18.03
CA ALA A 205 -9.95 -3.69 18.27
C ALA A 205 -8.62 -2.99 18.53
N VAL A 206 -7.76 -3.60 19.35
CA VAL A 206 -6.41 -3.07 19.64
C VAL A 206 -5.53 -3.07 18.39
N LEU A 207 -5.56 -4.13 17.59
CA LEU A 207 -4.79 -4.19 16.35
C LEU A 207 -5.24 -3.10 15.36
N ARG A 208 -6.55 -2.86 15.20
CA ARG A 208 -7.07 -1.75 14.37
C ARG A 208 -6.64 -0.38 14.89
N TYR A 209 -6.60 -0.20 16.22
CA TYR A 209 -6.13 1.04 16.83
C TYR A 209 -4.63 1.31 16.58
N LEU A 210 -3.80 0.27 16.63
CA LEU A 210 -2.34 0.38 16.43
C LEU A 210 -1.95 0.52 14.95
N GLN A 211 -2.86 0.23 14.02
CA GLN A 211 -2.67 0.34 12.58
C GLN A 211 -3.20 1.65 11.98
N ALA A 212 -3.98 2.42 12.76
CA ALA A 212 -4.53 3.71 12.35
C ALA A 212 -3.60 4.87 12.74
#